data_9e11388c931387ce6edc20c6ee8da44c
#
_entry.id   9e11388c931387ce6edc20c6ee8da44c
#
_cell.length_a   1.000
_cell.length_b   1.000
_cell.length_c   1.000
_cell.angle_alpha   90.00
_cell.angle_beta   90.00
_cell.angle_gamma   90.00
#
_symmetry.space_group_name_H-M   'P 1'
#
loop_
_entity.id
_entity.type
_entity.pdbx_description
1 polymer ?
#
loop_
_entity_poly.entity_id
_entity_poly.type
_entity_poly.pdbx_seq_one_letter_code
_entity_poly.pdbx_strand_id
1 'polypeptide(L)'
;AAVDAFAARFRAVWDLRKLTRRVLGRHTAKDNLKFDGLSRVSHVTDATDWRVEYPFVVLVPDTEAEMAALVKGCIELGLTIIPRGGGTGYTGSAVPLTWKSAVINTEKLEAMSEVEWLRLPGLDHDVPTLRTEAGVVTQRVADAAECAGHVFAVDPTSAEASCIGGNIAMNAGGKKAVLWGTALDNLASWRMVTPEAKWLEVTRLNHNLGKIHDVEVASFE
;
A
#
# COMPACT_ATOMS: atom_id res chain seq x y z
N ALA A 1 -4.82 17.31 38.64
CA ALA A 1 -3.97 17.49 37.42
C ALA A 1 -3.85 16.21 36.57
N ALA A 2 -3.28 15.08 37.06
CA ALA A 2 -3.13 13.86 36.25
C ALA A 2 -4.46 13.20 35.87
N VAL A 3 -5.40 13.12 36.84
CA VAL A 3 -6.76 12.58 36.63
C VAL A 3 -7.53 13.43 35.62
N ASP A 4 -7.41 14.74 35.69
CA ASP A 4 -8.11 15.67 34.78
C ASP A 4 -7.55 15.57 33.36
N ALA A 5 -6.23 15.45 33.23
CA ALA A 5 -5.59 15.24 31.96
C ALA A 5 -6.00 13.89 31.30
N PHE A 6 -6.07 12.83 32.11
CA PHE A 6 -6.56 11.52 31.66
C PHE A 6 -8.02 11.60 31.21
N ALA A 7 -8.88 12.21 31.99
CA ALA A 7 -10.31 12.37 31.68
C ALA A 7 -10.52 13.20 30.40
N ALA A 8 -9.71 14.26 30.19
CA ALA A 8 -9.75 15.08 29.01
C ALA A 8 -9.32 14.28 27.75
N ARG A 9 -8.21 13.51 27.86
CA ARG A 9 -7.74 12.64 26.77
C ARG A 9 -8.76 11.56 26.45
N PHE A 10 -9.36 10.94 27.44
CA PHE A 10 -10.40 9.92 27.25
C PHE A 10 -11.61 10.48 26.51
N ARG A 11 -12.11 11.66 26.89
CA ARG A 11 -13.22 12.34 26.19
C ARG A 11 -12.84 12.66 24.74
N ALA A 12 -11.66 13.21 24.50
CA ALA A 12 -11.18 13.54 23.15
C ALA A 12 -11.12 12.31 22.24
N VAL A 13 -10.62 11.18 22.76
CA VAL A 13 -10.58 9.90 22.02
C VAL A 13 -12.00 9.40 21.73
N TRP A 14 -12.91 9.49 22.70
CA TRP A 14 -14.29 9.05 22.53
C TRP A 14 -15.05 9.88 21.49
N ASP A 15 -14.91 11.19 21.53
CA ASP A 15 -15.56 12.10 20.59
C ASP A 15 -15.01 11.94 19.18
N LEU A 16 -13.69 11.81 19.04
CA LEU A 16 -13.05 11.53 17.77
C LEU A 16 -13.52 10.19 17.18
N ARG A 17 -13.69 9.15 18.02
CA ARG A 17 -14.19 7.84 17.57
C ARG A 17 -15.62 7.92 17.01
N LYS A 18 -16.51 8.68 17.69
CA LYS A 18 -17.87 8.91 17.17
C LYS A 18 -17.85 9.66 15.85
N LEU A 19 -17.03 10.72 15.76
CA LEU A 19 -16.89 11.52 14.55
C LEU A 19 -16.34 10.70 13.40
N THR A 20 -15.30 9.90 13.64
CA THR A 20 -14.69 9.01 12.66
C THR A 20 -15.70 8.01 12.09
N ARG A 21 -16.49 7.36 12.95
CA ARG A 21 -17.56 6.47 12.50
C ARG A 21 -18.61 7.18 11.63
N ARG A 22 -18.93 8.42 11.96
CA ARG A 22 -19.90 9.21 11.18
C ARG A 22 -19.34 9.65 9.84
N VAL A 23 -18.07 10.05 9.76
CA VAL A 23 -17.42 10.52 8.53
C VAL A 23 -17.06 9.35 7.64
N LEU A 24 -16.23 8.43 8.12
CA LEU A 24 -15.69 7.33 7.31
C LEU A 24 -16.72 6.22 7.05
N GLY A 25 -17.64 5.97 7.98
CA GLY A 25 -18.69 4.97 7.81
C GLY A 25 -19.74 5.27 6.71
N ARG A 26 -19.59 6.40 6.01
CA ARG A 26 -20.34 6.71 4.77
C ARG A 26 -19.66 6.17 3.52
N HIS A 27 -18.39 5.79 3.61
CA HIS A 27 -17.51 5.47 2.50
C HIS A 27 -17.01 4.03 2.53
N THR A 28 -17.20 3.34 3.65
CA THR A 28 -16.82 1.94 3.81
C THR A 28 -17.78 1.24 4.78
N ALA A 29 -17.80 -0.08 4.79
CA ALA A 29 -18.57 -0.86 5.74
C ALA A 29 -18.14 -0.58 7.19
N LYS A 30 -19.09 -0.63 8.13
CA LYS A 30 -18.82 -0.33 9.55
C LYS A 30 -17.74 -1.24 10.14
N ASP A 31 -17.70 -2.49 9.71
CA ASP A 31 -16.75 -3.49 10.17
C ASP A 31 -15.33 -3.27 9.62
N ASN A 32 -15.17 -2.41 8.63
CA ASN A 32 -13.88 -1.98 8.10
C ASN A 32 -13.21 -0.90 8.97
N LEU A 33 -13.94 -0.34 9.93
CA LEU A 33 -13.44 0.65 10.91
C LEU A 33 -13.08 -0.06 12.22
N LYS A 34 -11.86 -0.55 12.32
CA LYS A 34 -11.39 -1.33 13.47
C LYS A 34 -10.84 -0.43 14.58
N PHE A 35 -11.55 -0.40 15.71
CA PHE A 35 -11.14 0.33 16.91
C PHE A 35 -10.78 -0.60 18.06
N ASP A 36 -10.91 -1.89 17.88
CA ASP A 36 -10.63 -2.90 18.89
C ASP A 36 -9.14 -3.03 19.19
N GLY A 37 -8.81 -3.59 20.35
CA GLY A 37 -7.43 -3.71 20.81
C GLY A 37 -6.60 -4.64 19.94
N LEU A 38 -7.18 -5.75 19.46
CA LEU A 38 -6.46 -6.74 18.64
C LEU A 38 -6.02 -6.15 17.31
N SER A 39 -6.96 -5.53 16.58
CA SER A 39 -6.65 -4.87 15.31
C SER A 39 -5.59 -3.79 15.45
N ARG A 40 -5.64 -3.01 16.54
CA ARG A 40 -4.67 -1.94 16.78
C ARG A 40 -3.29 -2.48 17.15
N VAL A 41 -3.21 -3.54 17.97
CA VAL A 41 -1.95 -4.19 18.35
C VAL A 41 -1.27 -4.84 17.16
N SER A 42 -2.02 -5.50 16.28
CA SER A 42 -1.46 -6.14 15.09
C SER A 42 -0.88 -5.15 14.06
N HIS A 43 -1.18 -3.85 14.20
CA HIS A 43 -0.71 -2.79 13.30
C HIS A 43 0.22 -1.77 13.99
N VAL A 44 0.83 -2.13 15.12
CA VAL A 44 1.69 -1.23 15.89
C VAL A 44 3.15 -1.26 15.44
N THR A 45 3.54 -2.26 14.67
CA THR A 45 4.94 -2.50 14.25
C THR A 45 5.04 -2.90 12.79
N ASP A 46 6.22 -2.81 12.24
CA ASP A 46 6.64 -3.44 10.97
C ASP A 46 7.87 -4.33 11.22
N ALA A 47 8.65 -4.66 10.17
CA ALA A 47 9.84 -5.50 10.32
C ALA A 47 11.02 -4.82 11.05
N THR A 48 10.91 -3.54 11.41
CA THR A 48 11.90 -2.86 12.27
C THR A 48 11.74 -3.21 13.75
N ASP A 49 10.67 -3.87 14.15
CA ASP A 49 10.29 -4.09 15.55
C ASP A 49 10.00 -2.81 16.35
N TRP A 50 9.98 -1.67 15.73
CA TRP A 50 9.59 -0.44 16.41
C TRP A 50 8.14 -0.47 16.83
N ARG A 51 7.89 -0.03 18.06
CA ARG A 51 6.56 0.10 18.67
C ARG A 51 6.51 1.43 19.39
N VAL A 52 6.01 2.44 18.73
CA VAL A 52 6.01 3.81 19.27
C VAL A 52 4.67 4.16 19.85
N GLU A 53 3.59 3.97 19.10
CA GLU A 53 2.24 4.29 19.53
C GLU A 53 1.22 3.33 18.88
N TYR A 54 0.07 3.16 19.50
CA TYR A 54 -1.04 2.43 18.90
C TYR A 54 -1.78 3.31 17.90
N PRO A 55 -2.15 2.79 16.72
CA PRO A 55 -3.00 3.56 15.83
C PRO A 55 -4.36 3.83 16.48
N PHE A 56 -4.95 4.97 16.19
CA PHE A 56 -6.30 5.30 16.66
C PHE A 56 -7.34 4.37 16.04
N VAL A 57 -7.21 4.11 14.75
CA VAL A 57 -8.10 3.25 13.96
C VAL A 57 -7.31 2.51 12.90
N VAL A 58 -7.73 1.28 12.59
CA VAL A 58 -7.29 0.54 11.42
C VAL A 58 -8.46 0.47 10.45
N LEU A 59 -8.23 0.89 9.21
CA LEU A 59 -9.19 0.87 8.11
C LEU A 59 -8.83 -0.28 7.18
N VAL A 60 -9.80 -1.11 6.83
CA VAL A 60 -9.59 -2.27 5.95
C VAL A 60 -10.61 -2.21 4.81
N PRO A 61 -10.40 -1.32 3.81
CA PRO A 61 -11.35 -1.11 2.72
C PRO A 61 -11.59 -2.40 1.92
N ASP A 62 -12.81 -2.59 1.45
CA ASP A 62 -13.18 -3.75 0.63
C ASP A 62 -12.77 -3.56 -0.82
N THR A 63 -12.74 -2.32 -1.30
CA THR A 63 -12.45 -1.98 -2.70
C THR A 63 -11.56 -0.75 -2.82
N GLU A 64 -10.81 -0.64 -3.91
CA GLU A 64 -10.01 0.54 -4.21
C GLU A 64 -10.86 1.83 -4.37
N ALA A 65 -12.11 1.70 -4.80
CA ALA A 65 -13.02 2.84 -4.97
C ALA A 65 -13.26 3.62 -3.67
N GLU A 66 -13.11 2.99 -2.52
CA GLU A 66 -13.26 3.61 -1.20
C GLU A 66 -12.07 4.51 -0.83
N MET A 67 -10.88 4.27 -1.42
CA MET A 67 -9.61 4.83 -0.95
C MET A 67 -9.57 6.36 -0.94
N ALA A 68 -9.96 7.02 -2.03
CA ALA A 68 -9.91 8.49 -2.10
C ALA A 68 -10.81 9.14 -1.03
N ALA A 69 -12.00 8.60 -0.81
CA ALA A 69 -12.93 9.09 0.20
C ALA A 69 -12.43 8.83 1.64
N LEU A 70 -11.81 7.67 1.89
CA LEU A 70 -11.19 7.36 3.18
C LEU A 70 -10.00 8.28 3.47
N VAL A 71 -9.12 8.50 2.50
CA VAL A 71 -8.00 9.44 2.63
C VAL A 71 -8.51 10.85 2.93
N LYS A 72 -9.50 11.34 2.17
CA LYS A 72 -10.14 12.63 2.40
C LYS A 72 -10.71 12.75 3.81
N GLY A 73 -11.47 11.76 4.25
CA GLY A 73 -12.06 11.75 5.57
C GLY A 73 -11.02 11.70 6.69
N CYS A 74 -9.91 10.98 6.52
CA CYS A 74 -8.80 10.98 7.47
C CYS A 74 -8.14 12.37 7.58
N ILE A 75 -7.93 13.06 6.44
CA ILE A 75 -7.39 14.41 6.41
C ILE A 75 -8.34 15.38 7.15
N GLU A 76 -9.64 15.35 6.86
CA GLU A 76 -10.66 16.17 7.53
C GLU A 76 -10.72 15.94 9.05
N LEU A 77 -10.42 14.71 9.49
CA LEU A 77 -10.37 14.34 10.90
C LEU A 77 -9.03 14.67 11.58
N GLY A 78 -8.04 15.15 10.83
CA GLY A 78 -6.69 15.43 11.34
C GLY A 78 -5.95 14.16 11.77
N LEU A 79 -6.19 13.03 11.09
CA LEU A 79 -5.52 11.76 11.34
C LEU A 79 -4.28 11.64 10.45
N THR A 80 -3.16 11.21 11.03
CA THR A 80 -1.97 10.82 10.28
C THR A 80 -2.25 9.51 9.55
N ILE A 81 -2.12 9.50 8.23
CA ILE A 81 -2.42 8.33 7.40
C ILE A 81 -1.16 7.48 7.25
N ILE A 82 -1.31 6.17 7.48
CA ILE A 82 -0.25 5.19 7.35
C ILE A 82 -0.77 4.07 6.44
N PRO A 83 -0.39 4.06 5.15
CA PRO A 83 -0.70 2.93 4.28
C PRO A 83 0.10 1.70 4.69
N ARG A 84 -0.53 0.53 4.69
CA ARG A 84 0.09 -0.72 5.09
C ARG A 84 -0.41 -1.88 4.21
N GLY A 85 0.53 -2.62 3.63
CA GLY A 85 0.32 -3.96 3.10
C GLY A 85 0.72 -5.01 4.16
N GLY A 86 1.64 -5.90 3.85
CA GLY A 86 2.11 -6.93 4.79
C GLY A 86 2.95 -6.44 5.98
N GLY A 87 3.32 -5.17 6.02
CA GLY A 87 4.14 -4.60 7.10
C GLY A 87 5.58 -5.14 7.14
N THR A 88 6.11 -5.55 6.01
CA THR A 88 7.43 -6.20 5.86
C THR A 88 8.59 -5.22 5.63
N GLY A 89 8.32 -3.92 5.59
CA GLY A 89 9.34 -2.88 5.36
C GLY A 89 10.27 -2.67 6.55
N TYR A 90 11.51 -2.22 6.26
CA TYR A 90 12.56 -1.95 7.24
C TYR A 90 12.79 -0.46 7.49
N THR A 91 11.85 0.41 7.10
CA THR A 91 12.01 1.86 7.22
C THR A 91 11.19 2.48 8.34
N GLY A 92 10.37 1.69 9.04
CA GLY A 92 9.43 2.20 10.04
C GLY A 92 8.22 2.94 9.44
N SER A 93 8.03 2.89 8.11
CA SER A 93 6.96 3.62 7.43
C SER A 93 5.56 3.13 7.78
N ALA A 94 5.42 1.89 8.26
CA ALA A 94 4.15 1.32 8.70
C ALA A 94 3.93 1.43 10.23
N VAL A 95 4.83 2.11 10.97
CA VAL A 95 4.76 2.26 12.42
C VAL A 95 4.03 3.56 12.80
N PRO A 96 2.94 3.51 13.55
CA PRO A 96 2.28 4.71 14.07
C PRO A 96 3.18 5.47 15.05
N LEU A 97 3.41 6.76 14.79
CA LEU A 97 4.22 7.63 15.65
C LEU A 97 3.36 8.52 16.57
N THR A 98 2.07 8.56 16.34
CA THR A 98 1.12 9.36 17.14
C THR A 98 -0.18 8.59 17.34
N TRP A 99 -0.83 8.82 18.48
CA TRP A 99 -2.12 8.23 18.76
C TRP A 99 -3.23 8.64 17.78
N LYS A 100 -3.08 9.78 17.09
CA LYS A 100 -3.97 10.24 16.02
C LYS A 100 -3.60 9.67 14.66
N SER A 101 -3.35 8.38 14.58
CA SER A 101 -3.01 7.70 13.33
C SER A 101 -4.15 6.81 12.83
N ALA A 102 -4.36 6.80 11.53
CA ALA A 102 -5.19 5.85 10.81
C ALA A 102 -4.28 4.96 9.96
N VAL A 103 -4.21 3.68 10.27
CA VAL A 103 -3.57 2.69 9.39
C VAL A 103 -4.59 2.27 8.36
N ILE A 104 -4.29 2.45 7.07
CA ILE A 104 -5.10 1.93 5.97
C ILE A 104 -4.43 0.64 5.50
N ASN A 105 -5.01 -0.48 5.89
CA ASN A 105 -4.53 -1.81 5.52
C ASN A 105 -5.16 -2.21 4.18
N THR A 106 -4.33 -2.57 3.20
CA THR A 106 -4.74 -2.91 1.84
C THR A 106 -4.95 -4.41 1.61
N GLU A 107 -4.94 -5.23 2.64
CA GLU A 107 -4.95 -6.70 2.52
C GLU A 107 -6.15 -7.28 1.76
N LYS A 108 -7.29 -6.59 1.74
CA LYS A 108 -8.47 -7.01 0.97
C LYS A 108 -8.43 -6.61 -0.50
N LEU A 109 -7.53 -5.72 -0.87
CA LEU A 109 -7.34 -5.28 -2.26
C LEU A 109 -6.45 -6.29 -2.98
N GLU A 110 -7.01 -7.46 -3.29
CA GLU A 110 -6.24 -8.62 -3.75
C GLU A 110 -6.64 -9.14 -5.14
N ALA A 111 -7.37 -8.33 -5.91
CA ALA A 111 -7.70 -8.68 -7.28
C ALA A 111 -6.43 -8.68 -8.17
N MET A 112 -6.34 -9.68 -9.01
CA MET A 112 -5.23 -9.90 -9.93
C MET A 112 -5.76 -10.44 -11.25
N SER A 113 -5.31 -9.86 -12.39
CA SER A 113 -5.67 -10.36 -13.72
C SER A 113 -4.88 -11.63 -14.09
N GLU A 114 -5.28 -12.26 -15.16
CA GLU A 114 -4.43 -13.17 -15.95
C GLU A 114 -3.24 -12.42 -16.55
N VAL A 115 -2.21 -13.15 -17.01
CA VAL A 115 -1.12 -12.56 -17.79
C VAL A 115 -1.63 -12.22 -19.18
N GLU A 116 -1.51 -10.96 -19.57
CA GLU A 116 -1.96 -10.41 -20.84
C GLU A 116 -0.76 -9.86 -21.63
N TRP A 117 -0.82 -9.95 -22.96
CA TRP A 117 0.18 -9.37 -23.83
C TRP A 117 -0.24 -7.97 -24.24
N LEU A 118 0.51 -6.96 -23.81
CA LEU A 118 0.21 -5.56 -24.05
C LEU A 118 1.38 -4.84 -24.73
N ARG A 119 1.03 -3.89 -25.61
CA ARG A 119 1.99 -2.94 -26.17
C ARG A 119 2.23 -1.82 -25.15
N LEU A 120 3.41 -1.79 -24.56
CA LEU A 120 3.81 -0.71 -23.67
C LEU A 120 4.41 0.46 -24.45
N PRO A 121 4.24 1.71 -23.97
CA PRO A 121 4.86 2.87 -24.61
C PRO A 121 6.38 2.72 -24.75
N GLY A 122 6.89 3.07 -25.92
CA GLY A 122 8.32 2.96 -26.24
C GLY A 122 8.77 1.59 -26.74
N LEU A 123 7.89 0.57 -26.76
CA LEU A 123 8.19 -0.75 -27.30
C LEU A 123 7.54 -0.97 -28.66
N ASP A 124 8.22 -1.74 -29.53
CA ASP A 124 7.74 -2.12 -30.86
C ASP A 124 7.05 -3.49 -30.89
N HIS A 125 7.02 -4.20 -29.78
CA HIS A 125 6.40 -5.51 -29.60
C HIS A 125 5.54 -5.57 -28.35
N ASP A 126 4.66 -6.57 -28.27
CA ASP A 126 3.85 -6.82 -27.09
C ASP A 126 4.66 -7.57 -26.04
N VAL A 127 4.40 -7.30 -24.77
CA VAL A 127 5.09 -7.91 -23.64
C VAL A 127 4.08 -8.46 -22.61
N PRO A 128 4.43 -9.53 -21.89
CA PRO A 128 3.56 -10.09 -20.88
C PRO A 128 3.44 -9.12 -19.72
N THR A 129 2.23 -8.79 -19.37
CA THR A 129 1.88 -7.90 -18.24
C THR A 129 0.81 -8.53 -17.39
N LEU A 130 0.74 -8.09 -16.16
CA LEU A 130 -0.25 -8.54 -15.19
C LEU A 130 -0.70 -7.34 -14.35
N ARG A 131 -2.00 -7.18 -14.19
CA ARG A 131 -2.59 -6.12 -13.36
C ARG A 131 -2.88 -6.65 -11.97
N THR A 132 -2.51 -5.89 -10.94
CA THR A 132 -2.78 -6.23 -9.55
C THR A 132 -3.36 -5.06 -8.78
N GLU A 133 -4.14 -5.34 -7.77
CA GLU A 133 -4.41 -4.43 -6.67
C GLU A 133 -3.25 -4.40 -5.66
N ALA A 134 -3.24 -3.39 -4.79
CA ALA A 134 -2.13 -3.10 -3.88
C ALA A 134 -1.88 -4.17 -2.80
N GLY A 135 -2.90 -4.93 -2.41
CA GLY A 135 -2.84 -5.97 -1.38
C GLY A 135 -2.41 -7.34 -1.89
N VAL A 136 -2.27 -7.51 -3.20
CA VAL A 136 -1.81 -8.80 -3.77
C VAL A 136 -0.43 -9.14 -3.23
N VAL A 137 -0.29 -10.35 -2.66
CA VAL A 137 0.98 -10.86 -2.15
C VAL A 137 1.95 -11.08 -3.30
N THR A 138 3.19 -10.64 -3.15
CA THR A 138 4.22 -10.67 -4.19
C THR A 138 4.45 -12.06 -4.78
N GLN A 139 4.43 -13.10 -3.94
CA GLN A 139 4.59 -14.48 -4.37
C GLN A 139 3.49 -14.91 -5.36
N ARG A 140 2.23 -14.47 -5.17
CA ARG A 140 1.15 -14.80 -6.11
C ARG A 140 1.42 -14.30 -7.53
N VAL A 141 2.05 -13.12 -7.66
CA VAL A 141 2.45 -12.58 -8.96
C VAL A 141 3.59 -13.40 -9.57
N ALA A 142 4.56 -13.82 -8.75
CA ALA A 142 5.65 -14.68 -9.21
C ALA A 142 5.13 -16.03 -9.70
N ASP A 143 4.19 -16.65 -8.96
CA ASP A 143 3.58 -17.93 -9.32
C ASP A 143 2.77 -17.83 -10.63
N ALA A 144 2.01 -16.74 -10.79
CA ALA A 144 1.25 -16.49 -12.03
C ALA A 144 2.16 -16.28 -13.24
N ALA A 145 3.26 -15.56 -13.07
CA ALA A 145 4.27 -15.39 -14.12
C ALA A 145 4.91 -16.73 -14.50
N GLU A 146 5.30 -17.55 -13.53
CA GLU A 146 5.89 -18.87 -13.74
C GLU A 146 4.92 -19.81 -14.47
N CYS A 147 3.67 -19.85 -14.07
CA CYS A 147 2.63 -20.62 -14.76
C CYS A 147 2.46 -20.22 -16.22
N ALA A 148 2.70 -18.95 -16.54
CA ALA A 148 2.67 -18.42 -17.91
C ALA A 148 4.01 -18.55 -18.67
N GLY A 149 5.03 -19.19 -18.07
CA GLY A 149 6.36 -19.38 -18.67
C GLY A 149 7.26 -18.14 -18.58
N HIS A 150 6.98 -17.22 -17.66
CA HIS A 150 7.71 -15.97 -17.45
C HIS A 150 8.28 -15.88 -16.04
N VAL A 151 9.12 -14.87 -15.82
CA VAL A 151 9.73 -14.59 -14.52
C VAL A 151 9.30 -13.20 -14.07
N PHE A 152 8.69 -13.12 -12.89
CA PHE A 152 8.54 -11.85 -12.19
C PHE A 152 9.83 -11.56 -11.42
N ALA A 153 10.45 -10.42 -11.73
CA ALA A 153 11.81 -10.14 -11.27
C ALA A 153 11.90 -9.54 -9.87
N VAL A 154 10.81 -8.99 -9.35
CA VAL A 154 10.77 -8.39 -8.00
C VAL A 154 10.61 -9.51 -6.97
N ASP A 155 11.72 -9.92 -6.36
CA ASP A 155 11.78 -11.06 -5.45
C ASP A 155 12.38 -10.71 -4.08
N PRO A 156 11.76 -9.82 -3.30
CA PRO A 156 12.23 -9.52 -1.95
C PRO A 156 12.22 -10.80 -1.09
N THR A 157 13.07 -10.85 -0.07
CA THR A 157 13.10 -11.99 0.87
C THR A 157 11.77 -12.21 1.59
N SER A 158 10.93 -11.17 1.62
CA SER A 158 9.58 -11.18 2.18
C SER A 158 8.48 -11.46 1.14
N ALA A 159 8.79 -12.03 -0.03
CA ALA A 159 7.82 -12.20 -1.12
C ALA A 159 6.53 -12.92 -0.72
N GLU A 160 6.61 -13.87 0.22
CA GLU A 160 5.45 -14.61 0.76
C GLU A 160 4.52 -13.77 1.66
N ALA A 161 4.96 -12.59 2.10
CA ALA A 161 4.22 -11.71 3.01
C ALA A 161 4.12 -10.26 2.54
N SER A 162 5.02 -9.79 1.67
CA SER A 162 4.96 -8.43 1.11
C SER A 162 3.86 -8.32 0.05
N CYS A 163 3.32 -7.12 -0.08
CA CYS A 163 2.28 -6.81 -1.05
C CYS A 163 2.80 -5.90 -2.16
N ILE A 164 2.23 -6.00 -3.36
CA ILE A 164 2.66 -5.28 -4.55
C ILE A 164 2.64 -3.76 -4.35
N GLY A 165 1.61 -3.22 -3.70
CA GLY A 165 1.55 -1.78 -3.40
C GLY A 165 2.74 -1.29 -2.56
N GLY A 166 3.16 -2.08 -1.57
CA GLY A 166 4.35 -1.82 -0.78
C GLY A 166 5.64 -1.96 -1.59
N ASN A 167 5.73 -2.97 -2.45
CA ASN A 167 6.88 -3.17 -3.33
C ASN A 167 7.09 -1.97 -4.26
N ILE A 168 6.02 -1.44 -4.83
CA ILE A 168 6.06 -0.24 -5.70
C ILE A 168 6.45 0.99 -4.86
N ALA A 169 5.78 1.24 -3.75
CA ALA A 169 6.01 2.41 -2.91
C ALA A 169 7.44 2.50 -2.37
N MET A 170 8.07 1.37 -2.10
CA MET A 170 9.43 1.27 -1.56
C MET A 170 10.48 0.92 -2.63
N ASN A 171 10.10 0.85 -3.90
CA ASN A 171 10.94 0.39 -4.99
C ASN A 171 11.68 -0.92 -4.66
N ALA A 172 10.91 -1.93 -4.26
CA ALA A 172 11.47 -3.19 -3.80
C ALA A 172 12.30 -3.88 -4.89
N GLY A 173 13.39 -4.48 -4.46
CA GLY A 173 14.23 -5.37 -5.25
C GLY A 173 14.31 -6.75 -4.60
N GLY A 174 15.34 -7.50 -4.94
CA GLY A 174 15.64 -8.81 -4.41
C GLY A 174 16.91 -9.36 -5.04
N LYS A 175 17.11 -10.67 -4.99
CA LYS A 175 18.29 -11.33 -5.58
C LYS A 175 18.36 -11.13 -7.10
N LYS A 176 17.21 -11.11 -7.76
CA LYS A 176 17.11 -10.96 -9.23
C LYS A 176 17.35 -9.51 -9.68
N ALA A 177 17.32 -8.53 -8.75
CA ALA A 177 17.46 -7.11 -9.09
C ALA A 177 18.81 -6.76 -9.76
N VAL A 178 19.84 -7.54 -9.52
CA VAL A 178 21.16 -7.38 -10.19
C VAL A 178 21.05 -7.50 -11.72
N LEU A 179 20.16 -8.38 -12.20
CA LEU A 179 19.95 -8.61 -13.65
C LEU A 179 18.71 -7.90 -14.18
N TRP A 180 17.67 -7.80 -13.38
CA TRP A 180 16.32 -7.45 -13.84
C TRP A 180 15.79 -6.15 -13.22
N GLY A 181 16.62 -5.45 -12.46
CA GLY A 181 16.23 -4.22 -11.79
C GLY A 181 15.28 -4.41 -10.58
N THR A 182 14.70 -3.32 -10.18
CA THR A 182 13.78 -3.20 -9.05
C THR A 182 12.32 -3.14 -9.52
N ALA A 183 11.39 -2.83 -8.61
CA ALA A 183 9.99 -2.63 -8.94
C ALA A 183 9.81 -1.55 -10.02
N LEU A 184 10.56 -0.45 -9.97
CA LEU A 184 10.52 0.62 -10.98
C LEU A 184 10.82 0.10 -12.39
N ASP A 185 11.80 -0.80 -12.52
CA ASP A 185 12.22 -1.33 -13.83
C ASP A 185 11.21 -2.32 -14.41
N ASN A 186 10.34 -2.88 -13.58
CA ASN A 186 9.35 -3.88 -13.96
C ASN A 186 7.91 -3.34 -13.96
N LEU A 187 7.72 -2.04 -13.72
CA LEU A 187 6.43 -1.39 -13.59
C LEU A 187 6.04 -0.68 -14.88
N ALA A 188 4.90 -1.05 -15.47
CA ALA A 188 4.36 -0.41 -16.66
C ALA A 188 3.53 0.84 -16.34
N SER A 189 2.67 0.73 -15.35
CA SER A 189 1.83 1.83 -14.87
C SER A 189 1.36 1.55 -13.44
N TRP A 190 0.96 2.60 -12.76
CA TRP A 190 0.28 2.48 -11.47
C TRP A 190 -0.70 3.61 -11.25
N ARG A 191 -1.58 3.43 -10.29
CA ARG A 191 -2.44 4.50 -9.80
C ARG A 191 -2.38 4.59 -8.28
N MET A 192 -2.49 5.79 -7.77
CA MET A 192 -2.43 6.05 -6.34
C MET A 192 -3.36 7.18 -5.94
N VAL A 193 -3.71 7.24 -4.66
CA VAL A 193 -4.40 8.40 -4.09
C VAL A 193 -3.36 9.36 -3.52
N THR A 194 -3.41 10.60 -3.99
CA THR A 194 -2.48 11.67 -3.57
C THR A 194 -2.85 12.23 -2.18
N PRO A 195 -1.95 13.03 -1.56
CA PRO A 195 -2.27 13.74 -0.32
C PRO A 195 -3.47 14.70 -0.42
N GLU A 196 -3.86 15.10 -1.63
CA GLU A 196 -5.07 15.90 -1.90
C GLU A 196 -6.33 15.02 -2.05
N ALA A 197 -6.23 13.73 -1.75
CA ALA A 197 -7.29 12.73 -1.90
C ALA A 197 -7.82 12.61 -3.34
N LYS A 198 -6.94 12.77 -4.33
CA LYS A 198 -7.24 12.60 -5.75
C LYS A 198 -6.54 11.37 -6.30
N TRP A 199 -7.15 10.73 -7.27
CA TRP A 199 -6.47 9.71 -8.06
C TRP A 199 -5.42 10.33 -8.97
N LEU A 200 -4.25 9.72 -8.99
CA LEU A 200 -3.18 9.96 -9.93
C LEU A 200 -2.89 8.63 -10.66
N GLU A 201 -2.90 8.68 -11.98
CA GLU A 201 -2.47 7.58 -12.83
C GLU A 201 -1.13 7.93 -13.46
N VAL A 202 -0.20 7.01 -13.44
CA VAL A 202 1.16 7.20 -13.96
C VAL A 202 1.49 6.04 -14.90
N THR A 203 1.94 6.39 -16.10
CA THR A 203 2.34 5.42 -17.12
C THR A 203 3.80 5.63 -17.49
N ARG A 204 4.57 4.56 -17.57
CA ARG A 204 5.94 4.63 -18.03
C ARG A 204 5.99 4.72 -19.54
N LEU A 205 6.74 5.69 -20.07
CA LEU A 205 6.81 5.98 -21.52
C LEU A 205 7.96 5.25 -22.24
N ASN A 206 9.01 4.87 -21.51
CA ASN A 206 10.22 4.25 -22.07
C ASN A 206 10.61 3.01 -21.26
N HIS A 207 9.86 1.94 -21.39
CA HIS A 207 10.09 0.73 -20.62
C HIS A 207 11.39 0.03 -21.04
N ASN A 208 12.21 -0.39 -20.05
CA ASN A 208 13.47 -1.10 -20.26
C ASN A 208 13.36 -2.63 -20.10
N LEU A 209 12.17 -3.15 -19.80
CA LEU A 209 11.90 -4.57 -19.58
C LEU A 209 12.82 -5.21 -18.52
N GLY A 210 13.14 -4.46 -17.46
CA GLY A 210 14.05 -4.89 -16.40
C GLY A 210 15.54 -4.82 -16.76
N LYS A 211 15.89 -4.41 -17.98
CA LYS A 211 17.29 -4.25 -18.40
C LYS A 211 17.80 -2.87 -17.99
N ILE A 212 18.33 -2.77 -16.78
CA ILE A 212 18.71 -1.50 -16.13
C ILE A 212 19.75 -0.68 -16.92
N HIS A 213 20.48 -1.28 -17.85
CA HIS A 213 21.51 -0.61 -18.64
C HIS A 213 20.98 -0.03 -19.96
N ASP A 214 19.77 -0.40 -20.39
CA ASP A 214 19.21 0.02 -21.67
C ASP A 214 18.57 1.41 -21.62
N VAL A 215 18.20 1.89 -20.42
CA VAL A 215 17.56 3.20 -20.20
C VAL A 215 18.17 3.87 -18.98
N GLU A 216 18.89 4.97 -19.17
CA GLU A 216 19.51 5.74 -18.10
C GLU A 216 18.51 6.56 -17.27
N VAL A 217 17.45 7.06 -17.91
CA VAL A 217 16.44 7.90 -17.29
C VAL A 217 15.04 7.39 -17.61
N ALA A 218 14.31 6.95 -16.60
CA ALA A 218 12.92 6.55 -16.73
C ALA A 218 12.01 7.78 -16.91
N SER A 219 11.14 7.75 -17.93
CA SER A 219 10.18 8.81 -18.24
C SER A 219 8.76 8.36 -17.99
N PHE A 220 7.97 9.25 -17.41
CA PHE A 220 6.58 8.96 -17.02
C PHE A 220 5.63 10.09 -17.42
N GLU A 221 4.38 9.74 -17.63
CA GLU A 221 3.26 10.63 -17.86
C GLU A 221 2.19 10.41 -16.77
#